data_008e10318ace3446f81c03d12f3941f9
#
_entry.id   008e10318ace3446f81c03d12f3941f9
#
_cell.length_a   1.000
_cell.length_b   1.000
_cell.length_c   1.000
_cell.angle_alpha   90.00
_cell.angle_beta   90.00
_cell.angle_gamma   90.00
#
_symmetry.space_group_name_H-M   'P 1'
#
loop_
_entity.id
_entity.type
_entity.pdbx_description
1 polymer ?
#
loop_
_entity_poly.entity_id
_entity_poly.type
_entity_poly.pdbx_seq_one_letter_code
_entity_poly.pdbx_strand_id
1 'polypeptide(L)'
;MDTISGRKPDIEHWSKLSFFEQMANLYSEIGRTLKWKNKNNEEMAQKAFFRALDIFDVLIVCHTKKYDTLRELCRLRENFCESFMESDLDNLSVIDKDLSHYAYSLRIHK
;
A
#
# COMPACT_ATOMS: atom_id res chain seq x y z
N MET A 1 10.99 -3.62 -16.86
CA MET A 1 10.95 -4.76 -15.92
C MET A 1 9.51 -4.96 -15.43
N ASP A 2 9.06 -6.19 -15.46
CA ASP A 2 7.70 -6.48 -15.02
C ASP A 2 7.56 -6.32 -13.51
N THR A 3 6.36 -6.00 -13.05
CA THR A 3 6.09 -5.93 -11.63
C THR A 3 6.10 -7.34 -11.02
N ILE A 4 6.29 -7.41 -9.70
CA ILE A 4 6.32 -8.68 -8.97
C ILE A 4 5.01 -9.43 -9.11
N SER A 5 3.89 -8.71 -9.18
CA SER A 5 2.56 -9.29 -9.32
C SER A 5 2.25 -9.76 -10.75
N GLY A 6 3.15 -9.48 -11.71
CA GLY A 6 2.94 -9.78 -13.12
C GLY A 6 2.13 -8.73 -13.86
N ARG A 7 1.70 -7.68 -13.18
CA ARG A 7 0.96 -6.56 -13.76
C ARG A 7 1.77 -5.28 -13.61
N LYS A 8 1.89 -4.55 -14.70
CA LYS A 8 2.56 -3.26 -14.67
C LYS A 8 1.53 -2.18 -14.31
N PRO A 9 1.73 -1.42 -13.23
CA PRO A 9 0.81 -0.33 -12.89
C PRO A 9 0.77 0.72 -13.99
N ASP A 10 -0.41 1.28 -14.21
CA ASP A 10 -0.61 2.37 -15.18
C ASP A 10 -0.36 3.70 -14.50
N ILE A 11 0.86 4.21 -14.64
CA ILE A 11 1.30 5.45 -14.01
C ILE A 11 0.42 6.63 -14.45
N GLU A 12 0.04 6.68 -15.73
CA GLU A 12 -0.80 7.74 -16.23
C GLU A 12 -2.17 7.74 -15.53
N HIS A 13 -2.78 6.58 -15.40
CA HIS A 13 -4.05 6.45 -14.69
C HIS A 13 -3.90 6.88 -13.23
N TRP A 14 -2.87 6.38 -12.55
CA TRP A 14 -2.66 6.68 -11.13
C TRP A 14 -2.39 8.14 -10.87
N SER A 15 -1.67 8.82 -11.77
CA SER A 15 -1.37 10.24 -11.61
C SER A 15 -2.61 11.13 -11.67
N LYS A 16 -3.71 10.62 -12.24
CA LYS A 16 -4.99 11.35 -12.31
C LYS A 16 -5.82 11.20 -11.04
N LEU A 17 -5.50 10.24 -10.19
CA LEU A 17 -6.19 10.05 -8.92
C LEU A 17 -5.70 11.07 -7.91
N SER A 18 -6.58 11.48 -6.99
CA SER A 18 -6.16 12.30 -5.86
C SER A 18 -5.24 11.50 -4.95
N PHE A 19 -4.46 12.20 -4.14
CA PHE A 19 -3.60 11.53 -3.16
C PHE A 19 -4.41 10.64 -2.22
N PHE A 20 -5.57 11.11 -1.77
CA PHE A 20 -6.44 10.31 -0.90
C PHE A 20 -6.92 9.04 -1.58
N GLU A 21 -7.29 9.12 -2.87
CA GLU A 21 -7.69 7.93 -3.63
C GLU A 21 -6.54 6.96 -3.79
N GLN A 22 -5.35 7.46 -4.07
CA GLN A 22 -4.15 6.64 -4.19
C GLN A 22 -3.87 5.90 -2.87
N MET A 23 -3.92 6.61 -1.75
CA MET A 23 -3.64 6.04 -0.43
C MET A 23 -4.75 5.09 0.01
N ALA A 24 -6.01 5.34 -0.37
CA ALA A 24 -7.10 4.43 -0.06
C ALA A 24 -6.95 3.09 -0.78
N ASN A 25 -6.45 3.12 -2.02
CA ASN A 25 -6.15 1.90 -2.76
C ASN A 25 -5.01 1.10 -2.09
N LEU A 26 -3.98 1.82 -1.63
CA LEU A 26 -2.88 1.19 -0.89
C LEU A 26 -3.40 0.56 0.41
N TYR A 27 -4.21 1.30 1.15
CA TYR A 27 -4.83 0.82 2.37
C TYR A 27 -5.60 -0.50 2.14
N SER A 28 -6.35 -0.58 1.04
CA SER A 28 -7.11 -1.78 0.70
C SER A 28 -6.21 -3.01 0.57
N GLU A 29 -5.07 -2.87 -0.09
CA GLU A 29 -4.17 -4.01 -0.28
C GLU A 29 -3.40 -4.37 1.00
N ILE A 30 -3.04 -3.38 1.79
CA ILE A 30 -2.41 -3.63 3.09
C ILE A 30 -3.39 -4.35 4.01
N GLY A 31 -4.66 -3.94 4.00
CA GLY A 31 -5.71 -4.60 4.77
C GLY A 31 -5.91 -6.06 4.37
N ARG A 32 -5.87 -6.34 3.07
CA ARG A 32 -5.97 -7.71 2.57
C ARG A 32 -4.77 -8.54 2.99
N THR A 33 -3.58 -7.97 2.96
CA THR A 33 -2.36 -8.64 3.43
C THR A 33 -2.51 -9.07 4.88
N LEU A 34 -2.95 -8.15 5.74
CA LEU A 34 -3.17 -8.44 7.16
C LEU A 34 -4.24 -9.52 7.36
N LYS A 35 -5.35 -9.39 6.63
CA LYS A 35 -6.46 -10.35 6.70
C LYS A 35 -5.99 -11.77 6.40
N TRP A 36 -5.26 -11.96 5.32
CA TRP A 36 -4.79 -13.28 4.92
C TRP A 36 -3.71 -13.81 5.84
N LYS A 37 -2.84 -12.94 6.38
CA LYS A 37 -1.87 -13.33 7.40
C LYS A 37 -2.57 -13.84 8.66
N ASN A 38 -3.61 -13.16 9.11
CA ASN A 38 -4.39 -13.58 10.27
C ASN A 38 -5.08 -14.93 10.05
N LYS A 39 -5.39 -15.24 8.80
CA LYS A 39 -6.01 -16.53 8.45
C LYS A 39 -4.99 -17.61 8.15
N ASN A 40 -3.72 -17.33 8.30
CA ASN A 40 -2.61 -18.24 8.00
C ASN A 40 -2.61 -18.69 6.53
N ASN A 41 -3.13 -17.86 5.63
CA ASN A 41 -3.11 -18.13 4.20
C ASN A 41 -1.96 -17.36 3.56
N GLU A 42 -0.78 -17.95 3.59
CA GLU A 42 0.45 -17.30 3.10
C GLU A 42 0.40 -17.00 1.60
N GLU A 43 -0.20 -17.86 0.81
CA GLU A 43 -0.31 -17.64 -0.63
C GLU A 43 -1.10 -16.37 -0.95
N MET A 44 -2.28 -16.22 -0.34
CA MET A 44 -3.11 -15.06 -0.57
C MET A 44 -2.51 -13.80 0.04
N ALA A 45 -1.87 -13.93 1.20
CA ALA A 45 -1.18 -12.82 1.84
C ALA A 45 -0.06 -12.30 0.96
N GLN A 46 0.71 -13.20 0.35
CA GLN A 46 1.81 -12.84 -0.54
C GLN A 46 1.30 -12.12 -1.79
N LYS A 47 0.20 -12.58 -2.36
CA LYS A 47 -0.41 -11.91 -3.52
C LYS A 47 -0.83 -10.48 -3.18
N ALA A 48 -1.48 -10.28 -2.03
CA ALA A 48 -1.88 -8.95 -1.59
C ALA A 48 -0.67 -8.07 -1.30
N PHE A 49 0.36 -8.65 -0.69
CA PHE A 49 1.61 -7.96 -0.40
C PHE A 49 2.25 -7.43 -1.69
N PHE A 50 2.35 -8.25 -2.71
CA PHE A 50 2.95 -7.85 -3.99
C PHE A 50 2.12 -6.75 -4.67
N ARG A 51 0.79 -6.82 -4.61
CA ARG A 51 -0.06 -5.76 -5.14
C ARG A 51 0.17 -4.44 -4.40
N ALA A 52 0.33 -4.51 -3.07
CA ALA A 52 0.65 -3.32 -2.29
C ALA A 52 1.99 -2.72 -2.70
N LEU A 53 3.00 -3.57 -2.93
CA LEU A 53 4.31 -3.09 -3.38
C LEU A 53 4.23 -2.41 -4.75
N ASP A 54 3.43 -2.94 -5.66
CA ASP A 54 3.23 -2.33 -6.97
C ASP A 54 2.61 -0.93 -6.82
N ILE A 55 1.66 -0.78 -5.91
CA ILE A 55 1.06 0.53 -5.63
C ILE A 55 2.09 1.48 -5.03
N PHE A 56 2.88 1.02 -4.06
CA PHE A 56 3.96 1.84 -3.51
C PHE A 56 4.88 2.35 -4.62
N ASP A 57 5.29 1.47 -5.52
CA ASP A 57 6.22 1.83 -6.59
C ASP A 57 5.64 2.89 -7.51
N VAL A 58 4.36 2.77 -7.88
CA VAL A 58 3.73 3.79 -8.73
C VAL A 58 3.52 5.11 -7.99
N LEU A 59 3.18 5.06 -6.70
CA LEU A 59 3.03 6.28 -5.89
C LEU A 59 4.36 7.02 -5.74
N ILE A 60 5.43 6.29 -5.54
CA ILE A 60 6.77 6.88 -5.46
C ILE A 60 7.09 7.62 -6.75
N VAL A 61 6.82 7.01 -7.90
CA VAL A 61 7.02 7.67 -9.20
C VAL A 61 6.15 8.92 -9.34
N CYS A 62 4.89 8.86 -8.91
CA CYS A 62 3.97 9.99 -9.01
C CYS A 62 4.36 11.17 -8.11
N HIS A 63 5.13 10.94 -7.07
CA HIS A 63 5.44 11.96 -6.06
C HIS A 63 6.94 12.31 -5.96
N THR A 64 7.71 12.03 -6.99
CA THR A 64 9.16 12.28 -6.99
C THR A 64 9.54 13.74 -6.74
N LYS A 65 8.65 14.68 -7.06
CA LYS A 65 8.91 16.10 -6.88
C LYS A 65 8.48 16.65 -5.52
N LYS A 66 7.84 15.83 -4.71
CA LYS A 66 7.37 16.22 -3.38
C LYS A 66 8.16 15.45 -2.34
N TYR A 67 9.25 16.06 -1.90
CA TYR A 67 10.24 15.40 -1.05
C TYR A 67 9.62 14.77 0.22
N ASP A 68 8.80 15.52 0.93
CA ASP A 68 8.21 15.02 2.19
C ASP A 68 7.29 13.82 1.95
N THR A 69 6.44 13.89 0.93
CA THR A 69 5.55 12.80 0.55
C THR A 69 6.35 11.57 0.14
N LEU A 70 7.37 11.78 -0.70
CA LEU A 70 8.24 10.72 -1.17
C LEU A 70 8.92 10.00 0.00
N ARG A 71 9.46 10.78 0.94
CA ARG A 71 10.14 10.24 2.12
C ARG A 71 9.20 9.39 2.95
N GLU A 72 7.97 9.87 3.19
CA GLU A 72 6.99 9.13 3.97
C GLU A 72 6.56 7.83 3.28
N LEU A 73 6.38 7.88 1.96
CA LEU A 73 6.04 6.68 1.19
C LEU A 73 7.15 5.63 1.27
N CYS A 74 8.41 6.06 1.15
CA CYS A 74 9.53 5.15 1.25
C CYS A 74 9.65 4.52 2.64
N ARG A 75 9.44 5.31 3.69
CA ARG A 75 9.46 4.81 5.06
C ARG A 75 8.34 3.81 5.32
N LEU A 76 7.15 4.14 4.85
CA LEU A 76 5.99 3.27 5.01
C LEU A 76 6.22 1.95 4.28
N ARG A 77 6.78 2.01 3.07
CA ARG A 77 7.10 0.81 2.28
C ARG A 77 8.08 -0.09 3.04
N GLU A 78 9.14 0.47 3.58
CA GLU A 78 10.13 -0.29 4.35
C GLU A 78 9.50 -0.93 5.59
N ASN A 79 8.72 -0.17 6.33
CA ASN A 79 8.03 -0.65 7.52
C ASN A 79 7.08 -1.81 7.18
N PHE A 80 6.32 -1.65 6.11
CA PHE A 80 5.39 -2.68 5.66
C PHE A 80 6.13 -3.96 5.23
N CYS A 81 7.21 -3.82 4.46
CA CYS A 81 8.02 -4.96 4.03
C CYS A 81 8.61 -5.73 5.21
N GLU A 82 9.20 -5.01 6.16
CA GLU A 82 9.77 -5.64 7.35
C GLU A 82 8.71 -6.39 8.15
N SER A 83 7.57 -5.75 8.37
CA SER A 83 6.48 -6.35 9.13
C SER A 83 5.96 -7.61 8.46
N PHE A 84 5.83 -7.59 7.14
CA PHE A 84 5.38 -8.76 6.40
C PHE A 84 6.40 -9.90 6.49
N MET A 85 7.67 -9.60 6.24
CA MET A 85 8.73 -10.61 6.22
C MET A 85 8.95 -11.25 7.60
N GLU A 86 8.77 -10.48 8.66
CA GLU A 86 8.92 -10.95 10.03
C GLU A 86 7.63 -11.52 10.61
N SER A 87 6.54 -11.49 9.84
CA SER A 87 5.20 -11.88 10.29
C SER A 87 4.78 -11.13 11.55
N ASP A 88 5.12 -9.85 11.63
CA ASP A 88 4.76 -8.98 12.74
C ASP A 88 3.34 -8.45 12.54
N LEU A 89 2.37 -9.27 12.96
CA LEU A 89 0.94 -8.94 12.78
C LEU A 89 0.53 -7.72 13.57
N ASP A 90 1.14 -7.49 14.73
CA ASP A 90 0.82 -6.30 15.53
C ASP A 90 1.21 -5.03 14.79
N ASN A 91 2.40 -5.00 14.19
CA ASN A 91 2.82 -3.82 13.45
C ASN A 91 2.06 -3.67 12.14
N LEU A 92 1.71 -4.76 11.46
CA LEU A 92 0.84 -4.69 10.29
C LEU A 92 -0.51 -4.09 10.64
N SER A 93 -1.04 -4.44 11.81
CA SER A 93 -2.30 -3.88 12.31
C SER A 93 -2.19 -2.39 12.57
N VAL A 94 -1.06 -1.93 13.13
CA VAL A 94 -0.81 -0.50 13.35
C VAL A 94 -0.78 0.24 12.02
N ILE A 95 -0.07 -0.28 11.03
CA ILE A 95 0.00 0.33 9.70
C ILE A 95 -1.40 0.43 9.09
N ASP A 96 -2.16 -0.65 9.14
CA ASP A 96 -3.52 -0.70 8.60
C ASP A 96 -4.41 0.35 9.25
N LYS A 97 -4.35 0.45 10.57
CA LYS A 97 -5.15 1.42 11.33
C LYS A 97 -4.74 2.86 11.00
N ASP A 98 -3.44 3.12 10.90
CA ASP A 98 -2.94 4.47 10.58
C ASP A 98 -3.39 4.94 9.20
N LEU A 99 -3.54 4.02 8.25
CA LEU A 99 -3.97 4.36 6.90
C LEU A 99 -5.48 4.42 6.73
N SER A 100 -6.24 3.92 7.69
CA SER A 100 -7.71 3.86 7.58
C SER A 100 -8.36 5.22 7.38
N HIS A 101 -7.74 6.29 7.89
CA HIS A 101 -8.29 7.64 7.76
C HIS A 101 -8.40 8.10 6.30
N TYR A 102 -7.58 7.57 5.40
CA TYR A 102 -7.69 7.95 3.98
C TYR A 102 -9.00 7.48 3.38
N ALA A 103 -9.40 6.23 3.65
CA ALA A 103 -10.68 5.72 3.17
C ALA A 103 -11.85 6.45 3.81
N TYR A 104 -11.74 6.76 5.10
CA TYR A 104 -12.77 7.52 5.82
C TYR A 104 -12.91 8.93 5.24
N SER A 105 -11.81 9.60 4.94
CA SER A 105 -11.82 10.94 4.36
C SER A 105 -12.52 10.96 3.00
N LEU A 106 -12.31 9.95 2.17
CA LEU A 106 -12.98 9.85 0.88
C LEU A 106 -14.50 9.73 1.03
N ARG A 107 -14.98 8.99 2.02
CA ARG A 107 -16.43 8.85 2.27
C ARG A 107 -17.06 10.17 2.67
N ILE A 108 -16.34 10.96 3.46
CA ILE A 108 -16.85 12.25 3.95
C ILE A 108 -16.89 13.29 2.84
N HIS A 109 -15.87 13.30 1.97
CA HIS A 109 -15.71 14.33 0.95
C HIS A 109 -16.25 13.96 -0.42
N LYS A 110 -16.98 12.88 -0.51
CA LYS A 110 -17.57 12.43 -1.76
C LYS A 110 -18.83 13.20 -2.11
#